data_30aa3d394eccaa199561332866a56253
#
_entry.id   30aa3d394eccaa199561332866a56253
#
_cell.length_a   1.000
_cell.length_b   1.000
_cell.length_c   1.000
_cell.angle_alpha   90.00
_cell.angle_beta   90.00
_cell.angle_gamma   90.00
#
_symmetry.space_group_name_H-M   'P 1'
#
loop_
_entity.id
_entity.type
_entity.pdbx_description
1 polymer ?
#
loop_
_entity_poly.entity_id
_entity_poly.type
_entity_poly.pdbx_seq_one_letter_code
_entity_poly.pdbx_strand_id
1 'polypeptide(L)'
;MSQIKPAEVSAILKKQLMGLDASASLDEVGTVLQVGDGIARVYGLSNVQYGELVSFDSGLEGIVLNLEEDNVGVVLLGPSKEISEGDTVKRTQRIASINVGEKIVGRVVNALGKPIDGKGNIEGKLYEMPLERKAPGVIFRQPVNEPMQTGIKSIDAMIPVGRGQRELVIGDRQTGKTTVCIDTILNQKEFYDAGEPVYCIYVAIGQKASTVAGIAKTLEDKGAMAYTTIVAANASDPAPMQVYAPFAGAAIGEFFRDTGRPALIIYDDLSKQAVAYREVSLLLRRPPGREAYPGDVFYLHSRLLERASKVIADDAIAKDMNDLPDSLKPIVKGGGSLTALPIIETQAGDVSAYIPTNVISITDGQIFLESNLFNSGVRPAINVGISVSRVGGSAQIKAMKKVSGTLKLDQAQFRELEAFAKFGSDLDDATLNVIEKGKRNVEILKQAQNDPFTVEDQVAIIFAGSKNLLKKVPVNKVKEFERKYIDFLNAKHKKTMETIKSGKLTEDVISVLTKAADELSSTY
;
A
#
# COMPACT_ATOMS: atom_id res chain seq x y z
N MET A 1 9.22 32.30 23.08
CA MET A 1 7.79 32.56 22.82
C MET A 1 7.65 34.00 22.39
N SER A 2 7.65 34.32 21.10
CA SER A 2 7.29 35.65 20.64
C SER A 2 5.76 35.71 20.55
N GLN A 3 5.11 36.28 21.51
CA GLN A 3 3.74 36.74 21.36
C GLN A 3 3.72 37.74 20.20
N ILE A 4 2.80 37.57 19.26
CA ILE A 4 2.55 38.55 18.20
C ILE A 4 2.22 39.84 18.92
N LYS A 5 3.04 40.87 18.73
CA LYS A 5 2.82 42.13 19.44
C LYS A 5 1.60 42.84 18.85
N PRO A 6 0.66 43.34 19.65
CA PRO A 6 -0.50 44.08 19.14
C PRO A 6 -0.15 45.23 18.20
N ALA A 7 1.07 45.77 18.31
CA ALA A 7 1.60 46.80 17.44
C ALA A 7 1.90 46.33 16.00
N GLU A 8 2.27 45.07 15.81
CA GLU A 8 2.54 44.48 14.48
C GLU A 8 1.23 44.25 13.73
N VAL A 9 0.22 43.71 14.42
CA VAL A 9 -1.14 43.55 13.88
C VAL A 9 -1.73 44.91 13.51
N SER A 10 -1.56 45.94 14.37
CA SER A 10 -2.04 47.30 14.11
C SER A 10 -1.33 47.95 12.92
N ALA A 11 -0.04 47.68 12.69
CA ALA A 11 0.71 48.21 11.55
C ALA A 11 0.28 47.56 10.24
N ILE A 12 0.00 46.27 10.25
CA ILE A 12 -0.51 45.50 9.07
C ILE A 12 -1.93 45.96 8.74
N LEU A 13 -2.81 46.08 9.74
CA LEU A 13 -4.16 46.61 9.57
C LEU A 13 -4.19 48.04 8.98
N LYS A 14 -3.28 48.91 9.43
CA LYS A 14 -3.16 50.25 8.90
C LYS A 14 -2.71 50.27 7.45
N LYS A 15 -1.80 49.38 7.06
CA LYS A 15 -1.31 49.22 5.68
C LYS A 15 -2.38 48.65 4.74
N GLN A 16 -3.20 47.71 5.22
CA GLN A 16 -4.34 47.16 4.49
C GLN A 16 -5.46 48.13 4.27
N LEU A 17 -5.79 48.93 5.30
CA LEU A 17 -6.83 49.98 5.20
C LEU A 17 -6.47 51.11 4.23
N MET A 18 -5.17 51.34 3.99
CA MET A 18 -4.69 52.35 3.02
C MET A 18 -4.64 51.84 1.56
N GLY A 19 -4.79 50.52 1.32
CA GLY A 19 -4.68 49.91 0.00
C GLY A 19 -5.96 49.25 -0.56
N LEU A 20 -7.10 49.42 0.11
CA LEU A 20 -8.34 48.76 -0.28
C LEU A 20 -9.16 49.61 -1.27
N ASP A 21 -9.19 49.13 -2.51
CA ASP A 21 -10.32 49.34 -3.41
C ASP A 21 -11.56 48.61 -2.83
N ALA A 22 -12.66 49.30 -2.67
CA ALA A 22 -13.84 48.95 -1.88
C ALA A 22 -14.72 47.79 -2.46
N SER A 23 -14.15 46.82 -3.21
CA SER A 23 -14.92 45.74 -3.83
C SER A 23 -14.44 44.31 -3.54
N ALA A 24 -13.35 44.11 -2.78
CA ALA A 24 -12.96 42.78 -2.31
C ALA A 24 -13.46 42.56 -0.89
N SER A 25 -14.28 41.56 -0.64
CA SER A 25 -14.70 41.22 0.70
C SER A 25 -13.45 40.81 1.52
N LEU A 26 -13.19 41.53 2.62
CA LEU A 26 -12.07 41.29 3.53
C LEU A 26 -11.99 39.83 4.04
N ASP A 27 -13.08 39.09 3.93
CA ASP A 27 -13.25 37.73 4.41
C ASP A 27 -12.58 36.66 3.51
N GLU A 28 -12.18 37.03 2.28
CA GLU A 28 -11.61 36.09 1.30
C GLU A 28 -10.11 36.26 1.07
N VAL A 29 -9.50 37.26 1.68
CA VAL A 29 -8.10 37.62 1.53
C VAL A 29 -7.43 37.66 2.89
N GLY A 30 -6.24 37.06 3.01
CA GLY A 30 -5.40 37.10 4.18
C GLY A 30 -4.01 37.62 3.89
N THR A 31 -3.24 37.86 4.93
CA THR A 31 -1.85 38.31 4.85
C THR A 31 -0.95 37.38 5.64
N VAL A 32 0.20 36.99 5.06
CA VAL A 32 1.19 36.17 5.72
C VAL A 32 1.81 36.93 6.88
N LEU A 33 1.63 36.45 8.10
CA LEU A 33 2.26 36.99 9.31
C LEU A 33 3.66 36.42 9.53
N GLN A 34 3.83 35.15 9.25
CA GLN A 34 5.08 34.40 9.45
C GLN A 34 5.13 33.24 8.48
N VAL A 35 6.31 32.97 7.93
CA VAL A 35 6.56 31.80 7.08
C VAL A 35 7.87 31.13 7.50
N GLY A 36 7.90 29.81 7.48
CA GLY A 36 9.10 29.02 7.76
C GLY A 36 8.79 27.54 7.80
N ASP A 37 9.77 26.70 7.43
CA ASP A 37 9.73 25.25 7.55
C ASP A 37 8.48 24.58 6.90
N GLY A 38 8.00 25.14 5.79
CA GLY A 38 6.83 24.59 5.07
C GLY A 38 5.48 24.99 5.65
N ILE A 39 5.43 25.95 6.58
CA ILE A 39 4.21 26.46 7.20
C ILE A 39 4.14 27.98 7.07
N ALA A 40 2.95 28.50 6.78
CA ALA A 40 2.62 29.91 6.86
C ALA A 40 1.54 30.17 7.93
N ARG A 41 1.70 31.23 8.70
CA ARG A 41 0.65 31.79 9.55
C ARG A 41 0.05 32.97 8.83
N VAL A 42 -1.25 32.94 8.66
CA VAL A 42 -1.98 33.93 7.85
C VAL A 42 -3.00 34.64 8.75
N TYR A 43 -3.00 35.96 8.72
CA TYR A 43 -4.04 36.79 9.35
C TYR A 43 -5.17 37.00 8.35
N GLY A 44 -6.39 37.05 8.83
CA GLY A 44 -7.59 37.13 8.00
C GLY A 44 -8.13 35.76 7.63
N LEU A 45 -8.78 35.63 6.47
CA LEU A 45 -9.43 34.41 6.03
C LEU A 45 -10.50 33.88 7.00
N SER A 46 -11.32 34.80 7.54
CA SER A 46 -12.28 34.52 8.65
C SER A 46 -13.27 33.39 8.31
N ASN A 47 -13.59 33.17 7.04
CA ASN A 47 -14.55 32.15 6.60
C ASN A 47 -13.89 30.91 6.02
N VAL A 48 -12.55 30.78 6.09
CA VAL A 48 -11.82 29.62 5.56
C VAL A 48 -12.17 28.35 6.34
N GLN A 49 -12.22 27.23 5.63
CA GLN A 49 -12.53 25.94 6.23
C GLN A 49 -11.26 25.11 6.47
N TYR A 50 -11.32 24.21 7.42
CA TYR A 50 -10.28 23.17 7.60
C TYR A 50 -10.19 22.30 6.35
N GLY A 51 -8.97 22.08 5.83
CA GLY A 51 -8.73 21.32 4.61
C GLY A 51 -8.95 22.11 3.32
N GLU A 52 -9.32 23.39 3.40
CA GLU A 52 -9.46 24.25 2.22
C GLU A 52 -8.09 24.59 1.62
N LEU A 53 -8.02 24.60 0.29
CA LEU A 53 -6.88 25.12 -0.45
C LEU A 53 -6.88 26.66 -0.42
N VAL A 54 -5.71 27.23 -0.20
CA VAL A 54 -5.46 28.66 -0.35
C VAL A 54 -4.34 28.88 -1.36
N SER A 55 -4.41 30.01 -2.08
CA SER A 55 -3.42 30.36 -3.09
C SER A 55 -2.66 31.62 -2.67
N PHE A 56 -1.34 31.56 -2.77
CA PHE A 56 -0.44 32.70 -2.54
C PHE A 56 -0.19 33.46 -3.85
N ASP A 57 0.20 34.72 -3.75
CA ASP A 57 0.48 35.55 -4.94
C ASP A 57 1.62 34.99 -5.82
N SER A 58 2.52 34.17 -5.24
CA SER A 58 3.55 33.41 -5.95
C SER A 58 2.99 32.29 -6.86
N GLY A 59 1.70 31.95 -6.73
CA GLY A 59 1.07 30.79 -7.35
C GLY A 59 1.27 29.49 -6.56
N LEU A 60 1.94 29.52 -5.41
CA LEU A 60 2.04 28.37 -4.51
C LEU A 60 0.67 28.13 -3.85
N GLU A 61 0.33 26.86 -3.66
CA GLU A 61 -0.88 26.44 -2.94
C GLU A 61 -0.54 25.99 -1.52
N GLY A 62 -1.47 26.14 -0.60
CA GLY A 62 -1.38 25.62 0.76
C GLY A 62 -2.69 25.04 1.23
N ILE A 63 -2.64 24.19 2.26
CA ILE A 63 -3.81 23.59 2.89
C ILE A 63 -3.96 24.15 4.31
N VAL A 64 -5.15 24.58 4.64
CA VAL A 64 -5.50 25.07 5.98
C VAL A 64 -5.64 23.90 6.95
N LEU A 65 -4.79 23.87 7.99
CA LEU A 65 -4.78 22.80 8.99
C LEU A 65 -5.01 23.28 10.43
N ASN A 66 -4.94 24.58 10.68
CA ASN A 66 -5.19 25.13 12.00
C ASN A 66 -6.03 26.39 11.89
N LEU A 67 -7.12 26.44 12.65
CA LEU A 67 -8.00 27.60 12.72
C LEU A 67 -7.90 28.13 14.15
N GLU A 68 -7.25 29.30 14.32
CA GLU A 68 -7.12 29.99 15.57
C GLU A 68 -7.95 31.30 15.53
N GLU A 69 -8.22 31.90 16.65
CA GLU A 69 -9.06 33.09 16.74
C GLU A 69 -8.51 34.27 15.91
N ASP A 70 -7.18 34.45 15.93
CA ASP A 70 -6.51 35.57 15.28
C ASP A 70 -5.73 35.21 14.02
N ASN A 71 -5.53 33.94 13.74
CA ASN A 71 -4.72 33.48 12.59
C ASN A 71 -5.09 32.09 12.12
N VAL A 72 -4.66 31.79 10.91
CA VAL A 72 -4.84 30.49 10.26
C VAL A 72 -3.49 29.85 9.99
N GLY A 73 -3.31 28.60 10.42
CA GLY A 73 -2.14 27.79 10.11
C GLY A 73 -2.29 27.09 8.77
N VAL A 74 -1.43 27.40 7.82
CA VAL A 74 -1.43 26.87 6.46
C VAL A 74 -0.16 26.06 6.23
N VAL A 75 -0.29 24.82 5.78
CA VAL A 75 0.83 24.02 5.30
C VAL A 75 1.06 24.27 3.83
N LEU A 76 2.30 24.52 3.44
CA LEU A 76 2.68 24.86 2.08
C LEU A 76 2.91 23.61 1.26
N LEU A 77 2.34 23.57 0.06
CA LEU A 77 2.49 22.46 -0.87
C LEU A 77 3.66 22.68 -1.86
N GLY A 78 4.73 23.28 -1.34
CA GLY A 78 5.94 23.54 -2.10
C GLY A 78 6.98 24.31 -1.27
N PRO A 79 8.03 24.84 -1.93
CA PRO A 79 9.14 25.49 -1.23
C PRO A 79 8.71 26.79 -0.53
N SER A 80 8.95 26.91 0.76
CA SER A 80 8.64 28.14 1.54
C SER A 80 9.41 29.38 1.10
N LYS A 81 10.50 29.22 0.33
CA LYS A 81 11.33 30.32 -0.18
C LYS A 81 10.59 31.25 -1.15
N GLU A 82 9.47 30.79 -1.71
CA GLU A 82 8.65 31.55 -2.66
C GLU A 82 7.65 32.49 -1.97
N ILE A 83 7.58 32.46 -0.63
CA ILE A 83 6.63 33.22 0.16
C ILE A 83 7.38 34.09 1.15
N SER A 84 6.92 35.33 1.29
CA SER A 84 7.43 36.31 2.22
C SER A 84 6.37 36.78 3.21
N GLU A 85 6.81 37.29 4.36
CA GLU A 85 5.92 37.97 5.30
C GLU A 85 5.32 39.22 4.63
N GLY A 86 4.02 39.38 4.77
CA GLY A 86 3.23 40.43 4.13
C GLY A 86 2.61 40.04 2.78
N ASP A 87 2.93 38.86 2.23
CA ASP A 87 2.32 38.38 1.00
C ASP A 87 0.82 38.14 1.19
N THR A 88 0.08 38.30 0.09
CA THR A 88 -1.37 38.09 0.06
C THR A 88 -1.70 36.63 -0.14
N VAL A 89 -2.71 36.15 0.59
CA VAL A 89 -3.25 34.79 0.50
C VAL A 89 -4.72 34.87 0.17
N LYS A 90 -5.18 34.12 -0.84
CA LYS A 90 -6.57 34.07 -1.28
C LYS A 90 -7.20 32.72 -1.02
N ARG A 91 -8.44 32.71 -0.57
CA ARG A 91 -9.26 31.51 -0.51
C ARG A 91 -9.53 30.99 -1.90
N THR A 92 -9.52 29.67 -2.07
CA THR A 92 -9.98 29.04 -3.32
C THR A 92 -11.41 28.54 -3.22
N GLN A 93 -12.00 28.47 -2.01
CA GLN A 93 -13.29 27.86 -1.71
C GLN A 93 -13.37 26.38 -2.15
N ARG A 94 -12.22 25.73 -2.29
CA ARG A 94 -12.10 24.33 -2.70
C ARG A 94 -11.37 23.55 -1.60
N ILE A 95 -11.93 22.41 -1.25
CA ILE A 95 -11.24 21.44 -0.40
C ILE A 95 -10.10 20.82 -1.21
N ALA A 96 -9.00 20.51 -0.53
CA ALA A 96 -7.82 19.92 -1.16
C ALA A 96 -8.18 18.67 -1.97
N SER A 97 -7.96 18.72 -3.26
CA SER A 97 -8.33 17.70 -4.24
C SER A 97 -7.26 17.54 -5.32
N ILE A 98 -7.28 16.42 -6.02
CA ILE A 98 -6.45 16.17 -7.19
C ILE A 98 -7.34 15.79 -8.39
N ASN A 99 -6.81 16.04 -9.58
CA ASN A 99 -7.47 15.66 -10.82
C ASN A 99 -7.03 14.24 -11.23
N VAL A 100 -7.98 13.32 -11.35
CA VAL A 100 -7.74 11.92 -11.69
C VAL A 100 -8.54 11.54 -12.94
N GLY A 101 -7.95 10.73 -13.81
CA GLY A 101 -8.61 10.19 -15.00
C GLY A 101 -7.86 8.97 -15.53
N GLU A 102 -8.36 8.37 -16.60
CA GLU A 102 -7.80 7.13 -17.19
C GLU A 102 -6.32 7.28 -17.58
N LYS A 103 -5.92 8.46 -18.04
CA LYS A 103 -4.56 8.74 -18.52
C LYS A 103 -3.52 8.95 -17.42
N ILE A 104 -3.92 8.81 -16.14
CA ILE A 104 -2.97 8.82 -15.02
C ILE A 104 -2.18 7.51 -14.92
N VAL A 105 -2.70 6.43 -15.50
CA VAL A 105 -2.01 5.14 -15.56
C VAL A 105 -0.75 5.27 -16.40
N GLY A 106 0.35 4.69 -15.94
CA GLY A 106 1.66 4.77 -16.58
C GLY A 106 2.44 6.05 -16.26
N ARG A 107 1.90 6.91 -15.38
CA ARG A 107 2.51 8.19 -15.04
C ARG A 107 3.15 8.16 -13.64
N VAL A 108 4.12 9.05 -13.45
CA VAL A 108 4.69 9.38 -12.14
C VAL A 108 4.24 10.79 -11.78
N VAL A 109 3.50 10.91 -10.66
CA VAL A 109 2.93 12.17 -10.19
C VAL A 109 3.39 12.49 -8.78
N ASN A 110 3.30 13.76 -8.38
CA ASN A 110 3.54 14.19 -7.00
C ASN A 110 2.26 14.10 -6.14
N ALA A 111 2.33 14.53 -4.87
CA ALA A 111 1.21 14.53 -3.93
C ALA A 111 0.02 15.43 -4.36
N LEU A 112 0.19 16.30 -5.35
CA LEU A 112 -0.85 17.15 -5.94
C LEU A 112 -1.42 16.58 -7.23
N GLY A 113 -1.04 15.35 -7.62
CA GLY A 113 -1.44 14.74 -8.88
C GLY A 113 -0.77 15.36 -10.12
N LYS A 114 0.21 16.27 -9.93
CA LYS A 114 0.95 16.89 -11.03
C LYS A 114 2.03 15.93 -11.54
N PRO A 115 2.15 15.73 -12.87
CA PRO A 115 3.16 14.81 -13.44
C PRO A 115 4.57 15.34 -13.21
N ILE A 116 5.47 14.43 -12.84
CA ILE A 116 6.90 14.70 -12.60
C ILE A 116 7.82 13.80 -13.45
N ASP A 117 7.26 13.08 -14.41
CA ASP A 117 7.94 12.12 -15.28
C ASP A 117 8.45 12.71 -16.59
N GLY A 118 8.29 14.01 -16.80
CA GLY A 118 8.72 14.69 -18.03
C GLY A 118 7.85 14.40 -19.27
N LYS A 119 6.76 13.64 -19.13
CA LYS A 119 5.88 13.26 -20.26
C LYS A 119 4.75 14.27 -20.52
N GLY A 120 4.85 15.50 -20.01
CA GLY A 120 3.82 16.53 -20.17
C GLY A 120 2.58 16.34 -19.29
N ASN A 121 1.57 17.16 -19.48
CA ASN A 121 0.33 17.12 -18.71
C ASN A 121 -0.48 15.84 -18.95
N ILE A 122 -1.31 15.47 -17.98
CA ILE A 122 -2.25 14.35 -18.11
C ILE A 122 -3.42 14.80 -18.95
N GLU A 123 -3.60 14.19 -20.11
CA GLU A 123 -4.65 14.50 -21.07
C GLU A 123 -5.95 13.72 -20.76
N GLY A 124 -7.05 14.17 -21.37
CA GLY A 124 -8.34 13.48 -21.32
C GLY A 124 -9.29 14.03 -20.27
N LYS A 125 -10.36 13.28 -20.00
CA LYS A 125 -11.36 13.68 -19.01
C LYS A 125 -10.81 13.45 -17.61
N LEU A 126 -10.76 14.50 -16.83
CA LEU A 126 -10.29 14.49 -15.45
C LEU A 126 -11.49 14.71 -14.52
N TYR A 127 -11.44 14.06 -13.38
CA TYR A 127 -12.41 14.16 -12.30
C TYR A 127 -11.72 14.68 -11.05
N GLU A 128 -12.32 15.63 -10.39
CA GLU A 128 -11.80 16.18 -9.15
C GLU A 128 -12.07 15.21 -8.00
N MET A 129 -11.01 14.67 -7.43
CA MET A 129 -11.07 13.70 -6.34
C MET A 129 -10.51 14.34 -5.06
N PRO A 130 -11.29 14.44 -3.96
CA PRO A 130 -10.82 15.01 -2.72
C PRO A 130 -9.69 14.16 -2.12
N LEU A 131 -8.67 14.83 -1.58
CA LEU A 131 -7.56 14.16 -0.89
C LEU A 131 -8.07 13.47 0.39
N GLU A 132 -8.86 14.19 1.18
CA GLU A 132 -9.51 13.64 2.37
C GLU A 132 -10.99 13.37 2.07
N ARG A 133 -11.36 12.11 2.13
CA ARG A 133 -12.72 11.62 1.90
C ARG A 133 -13.05 10.58 2.95
N LYS A 134 -14.28 10.58 3.46
CA LYS A 134 -14.76 9.52 4.35
C LYS A 134 -14.76 8.19 3.64
N ALA A 135 -14.30 7.15 4.33
CA ALA A 135 -14.38 5.78 3.85
C ALA A 135 -15.84 5.38 3.61
N PRO A 136 -16.11 4.47 2.64
CA PRO A 136 -17.46 3.95 2.43
C PRO A 136 -18.05 3.38 3.72
N GLY A 137 -19.28 3.77 4.04
CA GLY A 137 -20.02 3.23 5.19
C GLY A 137 -20.36 1.74 5.03
N VAL A 138 -20.86 1.12 6.08
CA VAL A 138 -21.12 -0.33 6.14
C VAL A 138 -22.05 -0.81 5.02
N ILE A 139 -23.11 -0.06 4.70
CA ILE A 139 -24.09 -0.41 3.65
C ILE A 139 -23.50 -0.41 2.24
N PHE A 140 -22.39 0.27 2.01
CA PHE A 140 -21.72 0.38 0.72
C PHE A 140 -20.62 -0.67 0.52
N ARG A 141 -20.41 -1.56 1.51
CA ARG A 141 -19.37 -2.60 1.47
C ARG A 141 -19.97 -3.97 1.29
N GLN A 142 -19.19 -4.85 0.69
CA GLN A 142 -19.47 -6.28 0.66
C GLN A 142 -18.29 -7.08 1.21
N PRO A 143 -18.49 -8.34 1.61
CA PRO A 143 -17.43 -9.19 2.13
C PRO A 143 -16.28 -9.38 1.12
N VAL A 144 -15.07 -9.47 1.65
CA VAL A 144 -13.86 -9.79 0.88
C VAL A 144 -13.82 -11.30 0.64
N ASN A 145 -14.05 -11.72 -0.59
CA ASN A 145 -14.17 -13.13 -0.99
C ASN A 145 -13.47 -13.47 -2.32
N GLU A 146 -12.69 -12.54 -2.86
CA GLU A 146 -11.90 -12.72 -4.06
C GLU A 146 -10.41 -12.58 -3.75
N PRO A 147 -9.55 -13.49 -4.26
CA PRO A 147 -8.12 -13.41 -4.01
C PRO A 147 -7.48 -12.22 -4.73
N MET A 148 -6.56 -11.56 -4.03
CA MET A 148 -5.51 -10.73 -4.61
C MET A 148 -4.26 -11.60 -4.73
N GLN A 149 -4.04 -12.15 -5.91
CA GLN A 149 -2.89 -13.04 -6.16
C GLN A 149 -1.61 -12.22 -6.10
N THR A 150 -0.75 -12.51 -5.12
CA THR A 150 0.53 -11.81 -4.97
C THR A 150 1.63 -12.42 -5.84
N GLY A 151 1.44 -13.65 -6.28
CA GLY A 151 2.47 -14.42 -6.98
C GLY A 151 3.59 -14.92 -6.07
N ILE A 152 3.44 -14.74 -4.76
CA ILE A 152 4.41 -15.16 -3.74
C ILE A 152 3.85 -16.37 -3.00
N LYS A 153 4.49 -17.52 -3.18
CA LYS A 153 4.02 -18.83 -2.67
C LYS A 153 3.70 -18.82 -1.18
N SER A 154 4.56 -18.21 -0.37
CA SER A 154 4.37 -18.15 1.08
C SER A 154 3.18 -17.29 1.50
N ILE A 155 2.88 -16.22 0.76
CA ILE A 155 1.74 -15.34 1.04
C ILE A 155 0.45 -15.99 0.58
N ASP A 156 0.36 -16.33 -0.71
CA ASP A 156 -0.87 -16.85 -1.32
C ASP A 156 -1.33 -18.17 -0.67
N ALA A 157 -0.36 -18.97 -0.16
CA ALA A 157 -0.67 -20.22 0.53
C ALA A 157 -1.05 -20.06 2.00
N MET A 158 -0.37 -19.20 2.76
CA MET A 158 -0.47 -19.19 4.24
C MET A 158 -1.02 -17.90 4.83
N ILE A 159 -0.95 -16.79 4.10
CA ILE A 159 -1.37 -15.46 4.54
C ILE A 159 -2.09 -14.77 3.36
N PRO A 160 -3.16 -15.39 2.83
CA PRO A 160 -3.78 -14.91 1.60
C PRO A 160 -4.39 -13.53 1.77
N VAL A 161 -4.22 -12.69 0.75
CA VAL A 161 -4.76 -11.33 0.67
C VAL A 161 -5.98 -11.33 -0.25
N GLY A 162 -7.04 -10.67 0.17
CA GLY A 162 -8.27 -10.53 -0.64
C GLY A 162 -8.41 -9.15 -1.25
N ARG A 163 -9.15 -9.06 -2.36
CA ARG A 163 -9.48 -7.79 -3.01
C ARG A 163 -10.38 -6.94 -2.11
N GLY A 164 -9.87 -5.78 -1.69
CA GLY A 164 -10.53 -4.89 -0.73
C GLY A 164 -10.02 -5.02 0.71
N GLN A 165 -9.04 -5.90 0.96
CA GLN A 165 -8.39 -6.09 2.26
C GLN A 165 -7.27 -5.07 2.48
N ARG A 166 -6.96 -4.81 3.75
CA ARG A 166 -5.78 -4.07 4.21
C ARG A 166 -4.83 -5.04 4.87
N GLU A 167 -3.72 -5.35 4.23
CA GLU A 167 -2.72 -6.27 4.78
C GLU A 167 -1.41 -5.55 4.99
N LEU A 168 -0.98 -5.47 6.26
CA LEU A 168 0.24 -4.77 6.63
C LEU A 168 1.48 -5.57 6.26
N VAL A 169 2.45 -4.92 5.62
CA VAL A 169 3.80 -5.48 5.41
C VAL A 169 4.76 -4.81 6.38
N ILE A 170 5.25 -5.56 7.36
CA ILE A 170 6.01 -5.02 8.49
C ILE A 170 7.34 -5.77 8.68
N GLY A 171 8.37 -5.05 9.07
CA GLY A 171 9.70 -5.61 9.36
C GLY A 171 10.79 -4.56 9.37
N ASP A 172 11.99 -4.97 9.75
CA ASP A 172 13.16 -4.11 9.81
C ASP A 172 13.61 -3.60 8.44
N ARG A 173 14.51 -2.65 8.44
CA ARG A 173 15.11 -2.11 7.23
C ARG A 173 15.78 -3.22 6.40
N GLN A 174 15.63 -3.18 5.08
CA GLN A 174 16.25 -4.12 4.13
C GLN A 174 15.83 -5.61 4.29
N THR A 175 14.67 -5.90 4.86
CA THR A 175 14.13 -7.26 4.96
C THR A 175 13.33 -7.71 3.73
N GLY A 176 13.19 -6.85 2.70
CA GLY A 176 12.47 -7.17 1.46
C GLY A 176 11.02 -6.72 1.42
N LYS A 177 10.58 -5.80 2.30
CA LYS A 177 9.19 -5.26 2.32
C LYS A 177 8.76 -4.70 0.96
N THR A 178 9.54 -3.76 0.42
CA THR A 178 9.30 -3.18 -0.91
C THR A 178 9.31 -4.23 -2.01
N THR A 179 10.23 -5.21 -1.95
CA THR A 179 10.30 -6.30 -2.93
C THR A 179 9.03 -7.13 -2.99
N VAL A 180 8.47 -7.52 -1.85
CA VAL A 180 7.19 -8.24 -1.76
C VAL A 180 6.06 -7.45 -2.43
N CYS A 181 6.01 -6.14 -2.20
CA CYS A 181 5.00 -5.28 -2.79
C CYS A 181 5.18 -5.10 -4.30
N ILE A 182 6.43 -4.95 -4.78
CA ILE A 182 6.72 -4.85 -6.21
C ILE A 182 6.40 -6.17 -6.92
N ASP A 183 6.76 -7.32 -6.35
CA ASP A 183 6.42 -8.62 -6.89
C ASP A 183 4.90 -8.81 -7.00
N THR A 184 4.14 -8.30 -6.03
CA THR A 184 2.67 -8.28 -6.09
C THR A 184 2.15 -7.44 -7.26
N ILE A 185 2.75 -6.27 -7.55
CA ILE A 185 2.41 -5.47 -8.75
C ILE A 185 2.75 -6.26 -10.02
N LEU A 186 3.94 -6.84 -10.10
CA LEU A 186 4.38 -7.58 -11.29
C LEU A 186 3.46 -8.76 -11.61
N ASN A 187 2.93 -9.42 -10.59
CA ASN A 187 1.99 -10.53 -10.76
C ASN A 187 0.65 -10.11 -11.37
N GLN A 188 0.26 -8.83 -11.30
CA GLN A 188 -0.99 -8.35 -11.91
C GLN A 188 -0.91 -8.26 -13.43
N LYS A 189 0.27 -8.47 -14.04
CA LYS A 189 0.43 -8.48 -15.49
C LYS A 189 -0.42 -9.56 -16.17
N GLU A 190 -0.58 -10.72 -15.55
CA GLU A 190 -1.43 -11.79 -16.08
C GLU A 190 -2.89 -11.33 -16.24
N PHE A 191 -3.42 -10.62 -15.24
CA PHE A 191 -4.80 -10.08 -15.31
C PHE A 191 -4.91 -8.95 -16.33
N TYR A 192 -3.89 -8.11 -16.44
CA TYR A 192 -3.84 -7.06 -17.46
C TYR A 192 -3.86 -7.65 -18.87
N ASP A 193 -3.02 -8.65 -19.14
CA ASP A 193 -2.93 -9.33 -20.44
C ASP A 193 -4.24 -10.10 -20.77
N ALA A 194 -4.98 -10.55 -19.76
CA ALA A 194 -6.30 -11.17 -19.90
C ALA A 194 -7.45 -10.17 -20.13
N GLY A 195 -7.19 -8.86 -20.08
CA GLY A 195 -8.21 -7.82 -20.26
C GLY A 195 -9.00 -7.48 -18.98
N GLU A 196 -8.58 -7.97 -17.83
CA GLU A 196 -9.17 -7.73 -16.51
C GLU A 196 -8.16 -7.05 -15.56
N PRO A 197 -7.66 -5.84 -15.90
CA PRO A 197 -6.55 -5.23 -15.18
C PRO A 197 -6.90 -4.93 -13.72
N VAL A 198 -5.92 -5.18 -12.83
CA VAL A 198 -5.86 -4.59 -11.50
C VAL A 198 -5.01 -3.33 -11.58
N TYR A 199 -5.61 -2.18 -11.33
CA TYR A 199 -4.88 -0.91 -11.38
C TYR A 199 -4.04 -0.74 -10.13
N CYS A 200 -2.73 -0.61 -10.31
CA CYS A 200 -1.78 -0.53 -9.21
C CYS A 200 -1.36 0.92 -8.95
N ILE A 201 -1.30 1.31 -7.69
CA ILE A 201 -0.80 2.61 -7.24
C ILE A 201 0.35 2.36 -6.27
N TYR A 202 1.54 2.80 -6.64
CA TYR A 202 2.70 2.76 -5.76
C TYR A 202 2.99 4.15 -5.20
N VAL A 203 2.84 4.30 -3.89
CA VAL A 203 3.08 5.57 -3.20
C VAL A 203 4.43 5.54 -2.50
N ALA A 204 5.40 6.28 -3.04
CA ALA A 204 6.73 6.44 -2.46
C ALA A 204 6.73 7.64 -1.49
N ILE A 205 6.97 7.39 -0.20
CA ILE A 205 6.89 8.40 0.86
C ILE A 205 8.27 8.59 1.46
N GLY A 206 8.84 9.78 1.33
CA GLY A 206 10.13 10.13 1.91
C GLY A 206 11.28 9.24 1.44
N GLN A 207 11.20 8.69 0.23
CA GLN A 207 12.26 7.88 -0.37
C GLN A 207 13.22 8.74 -1.17
N LYS A 208 14.43 8.22 -1.42
CA LYS A 208 15.39 8.88 -2.33
C LYS A 208 14.85 8.83 -3.76
N ALA A 209 14.98 9.92 -4.50
CA ALA A 209 14.56 10.00 -5.91
C ALA A 209 15.17 8.88 -6.77
N SER A 210 16.43 8.51 -6.51
CA SER A 210 17.10 7.40 -7.20
C SER A 210 16.44 6.04 -6.93
N THR A 211 15.90 5.82 -5.74
CA THR A 211 15.15 4.58 -5.41
C THR A 211 13.85 4.54 -6.18
N VAL A 212 13.10 5.64 -6.20
CA VAL A 212 11.84 5.76 -6.95
C VAL A 212 12.07 5.55 -8.44
N ALA A 213 13.12 6.17 -9.00
CA ALA A 213 13.51 5.97 -10.40
C ALA A 213 13.87 4.51 -10.71
N GLY A 214 14.59 3.82 -9.80
CA GLY A 214 14.90 2.40 -9.94
C GLY A 214 13.65 1.51 -9.96
N ILE A 215 12.68 1.79 -9.09
CA ILE A 215 11.39 1.08 -9.07
C ILE A 215 10.60 1.34 -10.35
N ALA A 216 10.48 2.60 -10.77
CA ALA A 216 9.80 2.97 -12.01
C ALA A 216 10.40 2.23 -13.21
N LYS A 217 11.74 2.19 -13.30
CA LYS A 217 12.44 1.44 -14.34
C LYS A 217 12.17 -0.06 -14.28
N THR A 218 12.20 -0.67 -13.10
CA THR A 218 11.89 -2.10 -12.92
C THR A 218 10.47 -2.42 -13.41
N LEU A 219 9.49 -1.57 -13.05
CA LEU A 219 8.10 -1.74 -13.49
C LEU A 219 7.97 -1.54 -15.02
N GLU A 220 8.71 -0.60 -15.59
CA GLU A 220 8.73 -0.35 -17.04
C GLU A 220 9.35 -1.52 -17.81
N ASP A 221 10.53 -1.98 -17.39
CA ASP A 221 11.25 -3.10 -18.00
C ASP A 221 10.42 -4.40 -17.99
N LYS A 222 9.57 -4.59 -16.98
CA LYS A 222 8.64 -5.73 -16.85
C LYS A 222 7.27 -5.48 -17.48
N GLY A 223 7.02 -4.31 -18.05
CA GLY A 223 5.75 -3.93 -18.67
C GLY A 223 4.63 -3.61 -17.68
N ALA A 224 4.94 -3.50 -16.39
CA ALA A 224 3.94 -3.25 -15.35
C ALA A 224 3.49 -1.78 -15.26
N MET A 225 4.23 -0.84 -15.83
CA MET A 225 3.80 0.57 -15.93
C MET A 225 2.50 0.73 -16.74
N ALA A 226 2.16 -0.22 -17.61
CA ALA A 226 0.92 -0.19 -18.40
C ALA A 226 -0.37 -0.17 -17.54
N TYR A 227 -0.28 -0.62 -16.28
CA TYR A 227 -1.40 -0.65 -15.32
C TYR A 227 -1.04 -0.06 -13.96
N THR A 228 0.09 0.64 -13.85
CA THR A 228 0.60 1.18 -12.59
C THR A 228 0.76 2.69 -12.66
N THR A 229 0.39 3.39 -11.58
CA THR A 229 0.66 4.82 -11.35
C THR A 229 1.60 4.94 -10.14
N ILE A 230 2.61 5.78 -10.23
CA ILE A 230 3.51 6.09 -9.11
C ILE A 230 3.18 7.48 -8.56
N VAL A 231 2.95 7.57 -7.26
CA VAL A 231 2.83 8.84 -6.53
C VAL A 231 4.08 9.02 -5.69
N ALA A 232 4.87 10.05 -5.96
CA ALA A 232 6.14 10.25 -5.28
C ALA A 232 6.16 11.55 -4.46
N ALA A 233 6.53 11.43 -3.20
CA ALA A 233 7.00 12.51 -2.34
C ALA A 233 8.39 12.12 -1.82
N ASN A 234 9.41 12.72 -2.43
CA ASN A 234 10.80 12.36 -2.14
C ASN A 234 11.24 12.85 -0.75
N ALA A 235 12.35 12.33 -0.26
CA ALA A 235 12.93 12.76 1.02
C ALA A 235 13.37 14.23 1.05
N SER A 236 13.57 14.84 -0.11
CA SER A 236 13.89 16.28 -0.26
C SER A 236 12.67 17.18 -0.34
N ASP A 237 11.48 16.60 -0.50
CA ASP A 237 10.26 17.37 -0.60
C ASP A 237 9.78 17.80 0.80
N PRO A 238 9.10 18.95 0.93
CA PRO A 238 8.55 19.41 2.20
C PRO A 238 7.69 18.35 2.90
N ALA A 239 7.73 18.34 4.24
CA ALA A 239 6.99 17.37 5.04
C ALA A 239 5.48 17.28 4.67
N PRO A 240 4.76 18.38 4.38
CA PRO A 240 3.38 18.32 3.92
C PRO A 240 3.16 17.45 2.68
N MET A 241 4.08 17.49 1.72
CA MET A 241 3.99 16.64 0.53
C MET A 241 4.06 15.15 0.87
N GLN A 242 4.91 14.79 1.84
CA GLN A 242 5.02 13.41 2.32
C GLN A 242 3.79 12.96 3.12
N VAL A 243 3.12 13.89 3.82
CA VAL A 243 1.86 13.63 4.53
C VAL A 243 0.72 13.36 3.54
N TYR A 244 0.62 14.16 2.47
CA TYR A 244 -0.52 14.10 1.54
C TYR A 244 -0.35 13.11 0.39
N ALA A 245 0.86 12.67 0.06
CA ALA A 245 1.08 11.68 -1.00
C ALA A 245 0.25 10.39 -0.83
N PRO A 246 0.13 9.78 0.37
CA PRO A 246 -0.76 8.64 0.57
C PRO A 246 -2.23 8.93 0.28
N PHE A 247 -2.70 10.10 0.63
CA PHE A 247 -4.08 10.53 0.36
C PHE A 247 -4.33 10.74 -1.14
N ALA A 248 -3.34 11.30 -1.85
CA ALA A 248 -3.38 11.41 -3.31
C ALA A 248 -3.43 10.02 -3.99
N GLY A 249 -2.59 9.10 -3.52
CA GLY A 249 -2.63 7.71 -3.98
C GLY A 249 -3.98 7.05 -3.72
N ALA A 250 -4.56 7.26 -2.51
CA ALA A 250 -5.88 6.75 -2.17
C ALA A 250 -6.97 7.32 -3.09
N ALA A 251 -6.95 8.62 -3.39
CA ALA A 251 -7.89 9.26 -4.30
C ALA A 251 -7.81 8.66 -5.72
N ILE A 252 -6.60 8.36 -6.22
CA ILE A 252 -6.41 7.65 -7.49
C ILE A 252 -6.99 6.24 -7.43
N GLY A 253 -6.71 5.48 -6.37
CA GLY A 253 -7.23 4.13 -6.18
C GLY A 253 -8.76 4.10 -6.06
N GLU A 254 -9.35 5.08 -5.39
CA GLU A 254 -10.80 5.24 -5.28
C GLU A 254 -11.48 5.53 -6.61
N PHE A 255 -10.87 6.27 -7.52
CA PHE A 255 -11.38 6.47 -8.86
C PHE A 255 -11.64 5.14 -9.57
N PHE A 256 -10.69 4.20 -9.51
CA PHE A 256 -10.86 2.88 -10.10
C PHE A 256 -11.87 2.04 -9.33
N ARG A 257 -11.80 2.02 -7.99
CA ARG A 257 -12.75 1.32 -7.13
C ARG A 257 -14.20 1.75 -7.39
N ASP A 258 -14.44 3.07 -7.40
CA ASP A 258 -15.79 3.63 -7.51
C ASP A 258 -16.36 3.51 -8.93
N THR A 259 -15.51 3.21 -9.92
CA THR A 259 -15.92 2.87 -11.29
C THR A 259 -16.02 1.36 -11.55
N GLY A 260 -16.10 0.55 -10.48
CA GLY A 260 -16.34 -0.89 -10.55
C GLY A 260 -15.12 -1.74 -10.86
N ARG A 261 -13.91 -1.19 -10.73
CA ARG A 261 -12.66 -1.86 -11.10
C ARG A 261 -11.81 -2.22 -9.87
N PRO A 262 -11.03 -3.28 -9.93
CA PRO A 262 -10.11 -3.59 -8.84
C PRO A 262 -8.87 -2.69 -8.90
N ALA A 263 -8.46 -2.19 -7.73
CA ALA A 263 -7.23 -1.44 -7.55
C ALA A 263 -6.41 -1.99 -6.38
N LEU A 264 -5.09 -1.87 -6.48
CA LEU A 264 -4.12 -2.22 -5.46
C LEU A 264 -3.29 -0.99 -5.14
N ILE A 265 -3.22 -0.59 -3.87
CA ILE A 265 -2.39 0.51 -3.43
C ILE A 265 -1.33 0.06 -2.44
N ILE A 266 -0.10 0.52 -2.64
CA ILE A 266 1.04 0.27 -1.78
C ILE A 266 1.50 1.59 -1.20
N TYR A 267 1.63 1.66 0.13
CA TYR A 267 2.15 2.82 0.85
C TYR A 267 3.57 2.51 1.38
N ASP A 268 4.59 2.98 0.72
CA ASP A 268 5.99 2.71 1.05
C ASP A 268 6.73 3.99 1.49
N ASP A 269 6.79 4.35 2.79
CA ASP A 269 6.17 3.66 3.93
C ASP A 269 5.40 4.65 4.83
N LEU A 270 4.43 4.14 5.58
CA LEU A 270 3.63 4.94 6.50
C LEU A 270 4.39 5.37 7.76
N SER A 271 5.52 4.74 8.09
CA SER A 271 6.39 5.20 9.18
C SER A 271 6.93 6.58 8.88
N LYS A 272 7.35 6.82 7.63
CA LYS A 272 7.82 8.15 7.18
C LYS A 272 6.69 9.16 7.10
N GLN A 273 5.50 8.75 6.66
CA GLN A 273 4.32 9.63 6.74
C GLN A 273 4.07 10.10 8.17
N ALA A 274 4.13 9.19 9.15
CA ALA A 274 3.93 9.54 10.56
C ALA A 274 5.01 10.53 11.05
N VAL A 275 6.27 10.34 10.67
CA VAL A 275 7.37 11.27 11.01
C VAL A 275 7.12 12.65 10.40
N ALA A 276 6.75 12.72 9.12
CA ALA A 276 6.41 13.98 8.46
C ALA A 276 5.20 14.67 9.12
N TYR A 277 4.19 13.89 9.50
CA TYR A 277 3.01 14.42 10.21
C TYR A 277 3.35 14.95 11.62
N ARG A 278 4.26 14.27 12.33
CA ARG A 278 4.81 14.76 13.60
C ARG A 278 5.51 16.11 13.42
N GLU A 279 6.35 16.23 12.40
CA GLU A 279 7.05 17.47 12.08
C GLU A 279 6.07 18.62 11.81
N VAL A 280 5.12 18.43 10.89
CA VAL A 280 4.06 19.41 10.59
C VAL A 280 3.27 19.80 11.83
N SER A 281 2.90 18.83 12.67
CA SER A 281 2.11 19.06 13.88
C SER A 281 2.86 19.87 14.93
N LEU A 282 4.15 19.60 15.11
CA LEU A 282 5.01 20.36 16.05
C LEU A 282 5.21 21.80 15.57
N LEU A 283 5.39 22.01 14.26
CA LEU A 283 5.50 23.33 13.66
C LEU A 283 4.20 24.14 13.80
N LEU A 284 3.04 23.46 13.69
CA LEU A 284 1.73 24.05 14.00
C LEU A 284 1.47 24.19 15.51
N ARG A 285 2.44 23.90 16.37
CA ARG A 285 2.35 23.97 17.84
C ARG A 285 1.27 23.09 18.46
N ARG A 286 0.89 21.99 17.81
CA ARG A 286 0.00 21.00 18.40
C ARG A 286 0.70 20.29 19.56
N PRO A 287 0.02 20.01 20.68
CA PRO A 287 0.65 19.36 21.82
C PRO A 287 1.13 17.95 21.47
N PRO A 288 2.40 17.60 21.76
CA PRO A 288 2.93 16.28 21.49
C PRO A 288 2.43 15.25 22.51
N GLY A 289 2.17 14.02 22.04
CA GLY A 289 1.87 12.86 22.86
C GLY A 289 3.05 11.87 22.93
N ARG A 290 2.73 10.56 22.94
CA ARG A 290 3.73 9.49 22.99
C ARG A 290 4.71 9.60 21.82
N GLU A 291 6.01 9.49 22.08
CA GLU A 291 7.09 9.60 21.10
C GLU A 291 7.06 10.90 20.28
N ALA A 292 6.52 11.97 20.89
CA ALA A 292 6.28 13.27 20.30
C ALA A 292 5.30 13.29 19.10
N TYR A 293 4.58 12.21 18.84
CA TYR A 293 3.49 12.20 17.86
C TYR A 293 2.29 12.99 18.36
N PRO A 294 1.53 13.63 17.47
CA PRO A 294 0.28 14.29 17.85
C PRO A 294 -0.77 13.25 18.23
N GLY A 295 -1.74 13.64 19.06
CA GLY A 295 -2.77 12.73 19.58
C GLY A 295 -3.66 12.09 18.50
N ASP A 296 -3.72 12.69 17.33
CA ASP A 296 -4.51 12.23 16.18
C ASP A 296 -3.74 11.40 15.14
N VAL A 297 -2.51 10.95 15.45
CA VAL A 297 -1.72 10.14 14.51
C VAL A 297 -2.38 8.78 14.20
N PHE A 298 -3.12 8.20 15.16
CA PHE A 298 -3.94 7.02 14.89
C PHE A 298 -5.02 7.34 13.85
N TYR A 299 -5.69 8.46 13.97
CA TYR A 299 -6.71 8.90 13.03
C TYR A 299 -6.14 9.21 11.64
N LEU A 300 -4.90 9.70 11.54
CA LEU A 300 -4.20 9.88 10.26
C LEU A 300 -4.18 8.56 9.45
N HIS A 301 -3.74 7.48 10.07
CA HIS A 301 -3.64 6.19 9.40
C HIS A 301 -5.00 5.48 9.26
N SER A 302 -5.89 5.59 10.26
CA SER A 302 -7.18 4.92 10.19
C SER A 302 -8.08 5.52 9.11
N ARG A 303 -8.17 6.86 8.99
CA ARG A 303 -8.97 7.49 7.94
C ARG A 303 -8.43 7.24 6.52
N LEU A 304 -7.12 7.00 6.39
CA LEU A 304 -6.49 6.60 5.14
C LEU A 304 -6.80 5.14 4.79
N LEU A 305 -6.53 4.22 5.70
CA LEU A 305 -6.59 2.78 5.45
C LEU A 305 -8.03 2.26 5.39
N GLU A 306 -8.98 2.86 6.10
CA GLU A 306 -10.40 2.51 6.01
C GLU A 306 -11.01 2.78 4.63
N ARG A 307 -10.38 3.59 3.80
CA ARG A 307 -10.79 3.83 2.40
C ARG A 307 -10.58 2.60 1.52
N ALA A 308 -9.65 1.71 1.88
CA ALA A 308 -9.50 0.41 1.23
C ALA A 308 -10.68 -0.51 1.61
N SER A 309 -11.43 -0.94 0.62
CA SER A 309 -12.63 -1.74 0.81
C SER A 309 -13.10 -2.38 -0.50
N LYS A 310 -13.99 -3.37 -0.41
CA LYS A 310 -14.74 -3.89 -1.54
C LYS A 310 -16.13 -3.27 -1.53
N VAL A 311 -16.48 -2.57 -2.62
CA VAL A 311 -17.75 -1.88 -2.76
C VAL A 311 -18.85 -2.89 -3.12
N ILE A 312 -20.07 -2.62 -2.62
CA ILE A 312 -21.26 -3.41 -2.94
C ILE A 312 -21.46 -3.53 -4.45
N ALA A 313 -21.95 -4.69 -4.91
CA ALA A 313 -22.13 -4.95 -6.34
C ALA A 313 -23.31 -4.20 -6.96
N ASP A 314 -24.25 -3.72 -6.16
CA ASP A 314 -25.43 -2.97 -6.64
C ASP A 314 -25.02 -1.52 -7.00
N ASP A 315 -25.16 -1.20 -8.29
CA ASP A 315 -24.82 0.12 -8.83
C ASP A 315 -25.66 1.25 -8.24
N ALA A 316 -26.93 1.00 -7.91
CA ALA A 316 -27.81 2.02 -7.36
C ALA A 316 -27.36 2.42 -5.95
N ILE A 317 -27.05 1.42 -5.11
CA ILE A 317 -26.51 1.66 -3.76
C ILE A 317 -25.12 2.29 -3.84
N ALA A 318 -24.27 1.85 -4.76
CA ALA A 318 -22.92 2.38 -4.91
C ALA A 318 -22.91 3.87 -5.28
N LYS A 319 -23.90 4.36 -6.04
CA LYS A 319 -24.05 5.78 -6.41
C LYS A 319 -24.40 6.68 -5.23
N ASP A 320 -24.91 6.13 -4.14
CA ASP A 320 -25.27 6.86 -2.93
C ASP A 320 -24.15 6.86 -1.88
N MET A 321 -22.93 6.40 -2.23
CA MET A 321 -21.80 6.44 -1.33
C MET A 321 -21.54 7.86 -0.80
N ASN A 322 -21.22 7.93 0.48
CA ASN A 322 -20.90 9.19 1.14
C ASN A 322 -19.70 9.90 0.51
N ASP A 323 -19.77 11.22 0.47
CA ASP A 323 -18.73 12.12 -0.07
C ASP A 323 -18.28 11.78 -1.51
N LEU A 324 -19.15 11.17 -2.29
CA LEU A 324 -18.88 10.88 -3.69
C LEU A 324 -18.89 12.17 -4.52
N PRO A 325 -17.81 12.47 -5.28
CA PRO A 325 -17.81 13.65 -6.16
C PRO A 325 -18.94 13.62 -7.17
N ASP A 326 -19.67 14.75 -7.32
CA ASP A 326 -20.80 14.83 -8.25
C ASP A 326 -20.39 14.53 -9.69
N SER A 327 -19.19 14.94 -10.08
CA SER A 327 -18.62 14.67 -11.40
C SER A 327 -18.42 13.16 -11.67
N LEU A 328 -18.25 12.34 -10.63
CA LEU A 328 -18.02 10.91 -10.73
C LEU A 328 -19.33 10.10 -10.77
N LYS A 329 -20.40 10.59 -10.15
CA LYS A 329 -21.70 9.90 -10.05
C LYS A 329 -22.20 9.23 -11.34
N PRO A 330 -22.08 9.87 -12.54
CA PRO A 330 -22.55 9.26 -13.79
C PRO A 330 -21.83 7.98 -14.21
N ILE A 331 -20.59 7.78 -13.75
CA ILE A 331 -19.75 6.64 -14.14
C ILE A 331 -19.50 5.65 -13.00
N VAL A 332 -20.10 5.88 -11.82
CA VAL A 332 -20.00 4.96 -10.68
C VAL A 332 -20.63 3.63 -11.00
N LYS A 333 -19.92 2.56 -10.63
CA LYS A 333 -20.36 1.17 -10.72
C LYS A 333 -20.00 0.45 -9.43
N GLY A 334 -20.86 -0.50 -9.03
CA GLY A 334 -20.62 -1.38 -7.91
C GLY A 334 -19.55 -2.46 -8.20
N GLY A 335 -19.19 -3.21 -7.18
CA GLY A 335 -18.31 -4.37 -7.29
C GLY A 335 -16.81 -4.07 -7.34
N GLY A 336 -16.41 -2.81 -7.44
CA GLY A 336 -15.00 -2.42 -7.42
C GLY A 336 -14.34 -2.63 -6.05
N SER A 337 -13.02 -2.68 -6.03
CA SER A 337 -12.24 -2.88 -4.80
C SER A 337 -10.98 -2.04 -4.76
N LEU A 338 -10.58 -1.65 -3.56
CA LEU A 338 -9.28 -1.05 -3.30
C LEU A 338 -8.60 -1.87 -2.20
N THR A 339 -7.55 -2.59 -2.58
CA THR A 339 -6.72 -3.40 -1.67
C THR A 339 -5.51 -2.58 -1.25
N ALA A 340 -5.19 -2.53 0.04
CA ALA A 340 -4.07 -1.76 0.54
C ALA A 340 -2.98 -2.66 1.14
N LEU A 341 -1.74 -2.41 0.75
CA LEU A 341 -0.52 -2.95 1.35
C LEU A 341 0.30 -1.82 1.96
N PRO A 342 -0.05 -1.35 3.18
CA PRO A 342 0.79 -0.41 3.90
C PRO A 342 2.08 -1.09 4.37
N ILE A 343 3.20 -0.36 4.27
CA ILE A 343 4.49 -0.77 4.79
C ILE A 343 4.78 -0.01 6.06
N ILE A 344 5.22 -0.72 7.09
CA ILE A 344 5.76 -0.17 8.33
C ILE A 344 7.18 -0.69 8.55
N GLU A 345 8.09 0.22 8.87
CA GLU A 345 9.47 -0.11 9.25
C GLU A 345 9.57 -0.25 10.78
N THR A 346 10.11 -1.39 11.23
CA THR A 346 10.45 -1.63 12.64
C THR A 346 11.95 -1.41 12.88
N GLN A 347 12.31 -1.29 14.14
CA GLN A 347 13.69 -1.28 14.60
C GLN A 347 13.92 -2.50 15.48
N ALA A 348 14.89 -3.34 15.13
CA ALA A 348 15.21 -4.58 15.84
C ALA A 348 14.00 -5.52 16.08
N GLY A 349 13.07 -5.55 15.13
CA GLY A 349 11.86 -6.36 15.21
C GLY A 349 10.81 -5.90 16.23
N ASP A 350 10.94 -4.70 16.79
CA ASP A 350 10.01 -4.18 17.80
C ASP A 350 8.67 -3.80 17.18
N VAL A 351 7.69 -4.68 17.31
CA VAL A 351 6.30 -4.46 16.90
C VAL A 351 5.46 -3.75 17.97
N SER A 352 6.02 -3.56 19.18
CA SER A 352 5.33 -2.90 20.31
C SER A 352 5.49 -1.38 20.31
N ALA A 353 6.30 -0.82 19.40
CA ALA A 353 6.43 0.61 19.18
C ALA A 353 5.10 1.25 18.80
N TYR A 354 4.99 2.57 18.96
CA TYR A 354 3.70 3.26 18.87
C TYR A 354 3.05 3.15 17.49
N ILE A 355 3.77 3.47 16.42
CA ILE A 355 3.21 3.43 15.06
C ILE A 355 2.92 1.99 14.58
N PRO A 356 3.82 0.99 14.74
CA PRO A 356 3.52 -0.40 14.43
C PRO A 356 2.23 -0.90 15.10
N THR A 357 2.09 -0.70 16.42
CA THR A 357 0.91 -1.12 17.18
C THR A 357 -0.38 -0.52 16.64
N ASN A 358 -0.37 0.78 16.30
CA ASN A 358 -1.52 1.46 15.74
C ASN A 358 -1.94 0.85 14.39
N VAL A 359 -0.99 0.64 13.47
CA VAL A 359 -1.30 0.14 12.13
C VAL A 359 -1.70 -1.33 12.15
N ILE A 360 -1.11 -2.16 13.00
CA ILE A 360 -1.55 -3.56 13.22
C ILE A 360 -3.03 -3.61 13.66
N SER A 361 -3.45 -2.67 14.50
CA SER A 361 -4.86 -2.63 14.96
C SER A 361 -5.84 -2.18 13.88
N ILE A 362 -5.41 -1.34 12.94
CA ILE A 362 -6.25 -0.81 11.85
C ILE A 362 -6.40 -1.83 10.71
N THR A 363 -5.37 -2.66 10.47
CA THR A 363 -5.30 -3.56 9.32
C THR A 363 -6.00 -4.91 9.57
N ASP A 364 -6.29 -5.63 8.50
CA ASP A 364 -6.95 -6.93 8.52
C ASP A 364 -5.97 -8.10 8.63
N GLY A 365 -4.76 -7.82 9.08
CA GLY A 365 -3.67 -8.76 9.27
C GLY A 365 -2.32 -8.14 8.95
N GLN A 366 -1.26 -8.94 9.10
CA GLN A 366 0.11 -8.52 8.84
C GLN A 366 0.97 -9.64 8.26
N ILE A 367 1.86 -9.26 7.34
CA ILE A 367 2.96 -10.06 6.82
C ILE A 367 4.24 -9.55 7.49
N PHE A 368 4.79 -10.33 8.40
CA PHE A 368 5.99 -9.97 9.15
C PHE A 368 7.24 -10.52 8.47
N LEU A 369 8.17 -9.62 8.10
CA LEU A 369 9.47 -9.98 7.55
C LEU A 369 10.56 -9.87 8.64
N GLU A 370 11.27 -10.96 8.86
CA GLU A 370 12.23 -11.13 9.94
C GLU A 370 13.68 -11.08 9.44
N SER A 371 14.51 -10.25 10.06
CA SER A 371 15.92 -10.06 9.68
C SER A 371 16.73 -11.36 9.81
N ASN A 372 16.46 -12.20 10.81
CA ASN A 372 17.17 -13.48 10.99
C ASN A 372 16.91 -14.45 9.83
N LEU A 373 15.66 -14.52 9.34
CA LEU A 373 15.30 -15.32 8.17
C LEU A 373 15.97 -14.79 6.91
N PHE A 374 15.97 -13.46 6.74
CA PHE A 374 16.61 -12.82 5.59
C PHE A 374 18.11 -13.14 5.53
N ASN A 375 18.80 -13.00 6.66
CA ASN A 375 20.23 -13.24 6.79
C ASN A 375 20.59 -14.73 6.64
N SER A 376 19.71 -15.65 7.05
CA SER A 376 19.88 -17.09 6.84
C SER A 376 19.57 -17.55 5.40
N GLY A 377 19.21 -16.64 4.50
CA GLY A 377 18.94 -16.94 3.09
C GLY A 377 17.53 -17.45 2.81
N VAL A 378 16.60 -17.35 3.77
CA VAL A 378 15.17 -17.58 3.53
C VAL A 378 14.56 -16.31 2.95
N ARG A 379 14.25 -16.32 1.66
CA ARG A 379 13.69 -15.17 0.95
C ARG A 379 12.52 -15.60 0.07
N PRO A 380 11.34 -14.93 0.21
CA PRO A 380 11.03 -13.84 1.15
C PRO A 380 11.13 -14.27 2.62
N ALA A 381 11.57 -13.35 3.47
CA ALA A 381 11.88 -13.60 4.89
C ALA A 381 10.64 -13.59 5.79
N ILE A 382 9.55 -14.22 5.35
CA ILE A 382 8.25 -14.17 6.01
C ILE A 382 8.23 -15.10 7.22
N ASN A 383 7.99 -14.51 8.40
CA ASN A 383 7.71 -15.29 9.60
C ASN A 383 6.24 -15.70 9.65
N VAL A 384 5.98 -16.95 9.30
CA VAL A 384 4.63 -17.51 9.22
C VAL A 384 3.94 -17.61 10.58
N GLY A 385 4.70 -17.73 11.66
CA GLY A 385 4.17 -17.88 13.02
C GLY A 385 3.43 -16.64 13.52
N ILE A 386 3.97 -15.45 13.23
CA ILE A 386 3.39 -14.17 13.67
C ILE A 386 2.67 -13.41 12.55
N SER A 387 2.72 -13.90 11.33
CA SER A 387 1.95 -13.36 10.21
C SER A 387 0.53 -13.92 10.21
N VAL A 388 -0.44 -13.04 9.98
CA VAL A 388 -1.87 -13.38 10.06
C VAL A 388 -2.63 -12.67 8.94
N SER A 389 -3.53 -13.38 8.27
CA SER A 389 -4.61 -12.78 7.46
C SER A 389 -5.94 -13.06 8.13
N ARG A 390 -6.71 -12.01 8.45
CA ARG A 390 -8.04 -12.16 9.07
C ARG A 390 -9.11 -12.60 8.06
N VAL A 391 -8.88 -12.39 6.78
CA VAL A 391 -9.75 -12.88 5.68
C VAL A 391 -9.48 -14.36 5.44
N GLY A 392 -8.22 -14.77 5.46
CA GLY A 392 -7.80 -16.16 5.38
C GLY A 392 -8.31 -16.88 4.13
N GLY A 393 -8.74 -18.11 4.28
CA GLY A 393 -9.17 -18.98 3.17
C GLY A 393 -10.36 -18.49 2.35
N SER A 394 -11.05 -17.41 2.75
CA SER A 394 -12.07 -16.76 1.92
C SER A 394 -11.45 -16.01 0.74
N ALA A 395 -10.15 -15.63 0.86
CA ALA A 395 -9.35 -14.99 -0.17
C ALA A 395 -8.49 -16.00 -0.97
N GLN A 396 -8.84 -17.27 -0.99
CA GLN A 396 -8.15 -18.31 -1.76
C GLN A 396 -9.08 -19.01 -2.73
N ILE A 397 -8.56 -19.39 -3.90
CA ILE A 397 -9.26 -20.33 -4.78
C ILE A 397 -9.35 -21.69 -4.09
N LYS A 398 -10.39 -22.46 -4.39
CA LYS A 398 -10.65 -23.75 -3.74
C LYS A 398 -9.48 -24.75 -3.85
N ALA A 399 -8.78 -24.74 -4.97
CA ALA A 399 -7.59 -25.58 -5.18
C ALA A 399 -6.47 -25.22 -4.19
N MET A 400 -6.12 -23.92 -4.07
CA MET A 400 -5.10 -23.46 -3.12
C MET A 400 -5.49 -23.77 -1.68
N LYS A 401 -6.72 -23.48 -1.29
CA LYS A 401 -7.22 -23.78 0.06
C LYS A 401 -7.08 -25.27 0.45
N LYS A 402 -7.27 -26.18 -0.52
CA LYS A 402 -7.13 -27.63 -0.32
C LYS A 402 -5.67 -28.05 -0.10
N VAL A 403 -4.73 -27.49 -0.85
CA VAL A 403 -3.31 -27.89 -0.80
C VAL A 403 -2.55 -27.21 0.33
N SER A 404 -2.93 -25.99 0.72
CA SER A 404 -2.24 -25.19 1.73
C SER A 404 -2.79 -25.37 3.16
N GLY A 405 -3.89 -26.11 3.32
CA GLY A 405 -4.63 -26.19 4.59
C GLY A 405 -3.80 -26.61 5.81
N THR A 406 -2.82 -27.48 5.65
CA THR A 406 -1.92 -27.93 6.73
C THR A 406 -0.56 -27.24 6.70
N LEU A 407 -0.21 -26.53 5.61
CA LEU A 407 1.15 -26.03 5.38
C LEU A 407 1.63 -25.09 6.48
N LYS A 408 0.76 -24.21 6.96
CA LYS A 408 1.09 -23.27 8.04
C LYS A 408 1.41 -24.01 9.35
N LEU A 409 0.62 -25.03 9.69
CA LEU A 409 0.83 -25.87 10.86
C LEU A 409 2.12 -26.71 10.72
N ASP A 410 2.31 -27.32 9.55
CA ASP A 410 3.51 -28.11 9.23
C ASP A 410 4.79 -27.25 9.40
N GLN A 411 4.75 -26.00 8.93
CA GLN A 411 5.89 -25.08 9.06
C GLN A 411 6.11 -24.60 10.51
N ALA A 412 5.07 -24.38 11.28
CA ALA A 412 5.17 -24.03 12.69
C ALA A 412 5.80 -25.19 13.49
N GLN A 413 5.31 -26.41 13.28
CA GLN A 413 5.83 -27.61 13.91
C GLN A 413 7.30 -27.88 13.52
N PHE A 414 7.63 -27.72 12.24
CA PHE A 414 9.01 -27.84 11.77
C PHE A 414 9.95 -26.89 12.50
N ARG A 415 9.59 -25.60 12.65
CA ARG A 415 10.44 -24.62 13.34
C ARG A 415 10.67 -24.95 14.80
N GLU A 416 9.63 -25.42 15.49
CA GLU A 416 9.73 -25.86 16.87
C GLU A 416 10.70 -27.05 16.99
N LEU A 417 10.53 -28.07 16.17
CA LEU A 417 11.38 -29.26 16.15
C LEU A 417 12.80 -28.96 15.68
N GLU A 418 13.00 -28.06 14.73
CA GLU A 418 14.35 -27.63 14.28
C GLU A 418 15.12 -26.95 15.41
N ALA A 419 14.46 -26.13 16.23
CA ALA A 419 15.08 -25.53 17.39
C ALA A 419 15.50 -26.60 18.40
N PHE A 420 14.66 -27.59 18.65
CA PHE A 420 14.98 -28.73 19.50
C PHE A 420 16.13 -29.59 18.98
N ALA A 421 16.14 -29.85 17.66
CA ALA A 421 17.17 -30.66 17.00
C ALA A 421 18.59 -30.08 17.12
N LYS A 422 18.72 -28.78 17.30
CA LYS A 422 20.02 -28.11 17.53
C LYS A 422 20.63 -28.41 18.92
N PHE A 423 19.82 -28.87 19.87
CA PHE A 423 20.22 -29.11 21.24
C PHE A 423 20.23 -30.60 21.67
N GLY A 424 19.65 -31.52 20.87
CA GLY A 424 19.52 -32.94 21.19
C GLY A 424 20.12 -33.85 20.12
N SER A 425 20.72 -34.96 20.54
CA SER A 425 21.41 -35.91 19.64
C SER A 425 20.56 -37.09 19.17
N ASP A 426 19.51 -37.46 19.88
CA ASP A 426 18.70 -38.64 19.59
C ASP A 426 17.27 -38.24 19.27
N LEU A 427 16.99 -38.16 17.96
CA LEU A 427 15.62 -37.91 17.44
C LEU A 427 15.07 -39.23 16.88
N ASP A 428 13.80 -39.49 17.18
CA ASP A 428 13.08 -40.62 16.58
C ASP A 428 12.82 -40.42 15.08
N ASP A 429 12.62 -41.49 14.33
CA ASP A 429 12.40 -41.46 12.87
C ASP A 429 11.19 -40.63 12.46
N ALA A 430 10.15 -40.53 13.27
CA ALA A 430 8.99 -39.73 13.00
C ALA A 430 9.34 -38.23 13.03
N THR A 431 10.06 -37.80 14.05
CA THR A 431 10.55 -36.41 14.20
C THR A 431 11.52 -36.05 13.06
N LEU A 432 12.44 -36.96 12.70
CA LEU A 432 13.34 -36.77 11.56
C LEU A 432 12.58 -36.57 10.24
N ASN A 433 11.53 -37.35 9.99
CA ASN A 433 10.69 -37.20 8.80
C ASN A 433 9.99 -35.82 8.76
N VAL A 434 9.50 -35.31 9.88
CA VAL A 434 8.88 -33.98 9.94
C VAL A 434 9.91 -32.88 9.64
N ILE A 435 11.11 -32.99 10.23
CA ILE A 435 12.20 -32.04 10.00
C ILE A 435 12.62 -32.05 8.50
N GLU A 436 12.82 -33.23 7.93
CA GLU A 436 13.22 -33.35 6.52
C GLU A 436 12.14 -32.86 5.54
N LYS A 437 10.86 -33.13 5.82
CA LYS A 437 9.73 -32.56 5.07
C LYS A 437 9.72 -31.03 5.20
N GLY A 438 9.91 -30.52 6.44
CA GLY A 438 9.93 -29.09 6.72
C GLY A 438 11.04 -28.35 5.99
N LYS A 439 12.28 -28.90 5.98
CA LYS A 439 13.39 -28.32 5.21
C LYS A 439 13.07 -28.19 3.72
N ARG A 440 12.49 -29.24 3.11
CA ARG A 440 12.09 -29.20 1.69
C ARG A 440 10.99 -28.19 1.43
N ASN A 441 10.02 -28.08 2.34
CA ASN A 441 8.96 -27.08 2.24
C ASN A 441 9.51 -25.66 2.36
N VAL A 442 10.52 -25.41 3.22
CA VAL A 442 11.22 -24.11 3.27
C VAL A 442 11.87 -23.80 1.92
N GLU A 443 12.54 -24.76 1.29
CA GLU A 443 13.15 -24.55 -0.03
C GLU A 443 12.08 -24.28 -1.12
N ILE A 444 10.94 -24.97 -1.11
CA ILE A 444 9.83 -24.69 -2.02
C ILE A 444 9.35 -23.22 -1.85
N LEU A 445 9.21 -22.77 -0.62
CA LEU A 445 8.68 -21.44 -0.30
C LEU A 445 9.64 -20.30 -0.61
N LYS A 446 10.95 -20.57 -0.74
CA LYS A 446 11.90 -19.58 -1.23
C LYS A 446 11.57 -19.19 -2.67
N GLN A 447 11.78 -17.92 -3.00
CA GLN A 447 11.46 -17.33 -4.29
C GLN A 447 12.42 -16.20 -4.62
N ALA A 448 12.85 -16.10 -5.86
CA ALA A 448 13.65 -14.98 -6.35
C ALA A 448 12.80 -13.71 -6.44
N GLN A 449 13.42 -12.55 -6.34
CA GLN A 449 12.75 -11.27 -6.59
C GLN A 449 12.44 -11.11 -8.08
N ASN A 450 11.37 -10.38 -8.38
CA ASN A 450 10.88 -10.12 -9.75
C ASN A 450 10.53 -11.39 -10.54
N ASP A 451 10.16 -12.47 -9.83
CA ASP A 451 9.82 -13.77 -10.39
C ASP A 451 8.54 -14.32 -9.72
N PRO A 452 7.38 -13.65 -9.91
CA PRO A 452 6.11 -14.12 -9.38
C PRO A 452 5.66 -15.41 -10.06
N PHE A 453 5.01 -16.29 -9.30
CA PHE A 453 4.46 -17.57 -9.78
C PHE A 453 2.96 -17.44 -10.06
N THR A 454 2.50 -18.06 -11.14
CA THR A 454 1.06 -18.19 -11.41
C THR A 454 0.39 -19.05 -10.34
N VAL A 455 -0.92 -18.90 -10.16
CA VAL A 455 -1.63 -19.62 -9.09
C VAL A 455 -1.62 -21.14 -9.31
N GLU A 456 -1.70 -21.60 -10.56
CA GLU A 456 -1.65 -23.01 -10.92
C GLU A 456 -0.28 -23.63 -10.61
N ASP A 457 0.81 -22.94 -10.91
CA ASP A 457 2.18 -23.38 -10.60
C ASP A 457 2.41 -23.45 -9.09
N GLN A 458 1.90 -22.44 -8.34
CA GLN A 458 1.96 -22.46 -6.89
C GLN A 458 1.20 -23.65 -6.29
N VAL A 459 -0.02 -23.91 -6.75
CA VAL A 459 -0.83 -25.06 -6.29
C VAL A 459 -0.11 -26.37 -6.55
N ALA A 460 0.47 -26.55 -7.75
CA ALA A 460 1.17 -27.77 -8.12
C ALA A 460 2.37 -28.05 -7.22
N ILE A 461 3.24 -27.06 -6.99
CA ILE A 461 4.45 -27.27 -6.17
C ILE A 461 4.13 -27.39 -4.68
N ILE A 462 3.18 -26.62 -4.17
CA ILE A 462 2.73 -26.71 -2.77
C ILE A 462 2.08 -28.07 -2.51
N PHE A 463 1.31 -28.59 -3.49
CA PHE A 463 0.76 -29.95 -3.41
C PHE A 463 1.88 -30.98 -3.24
N ALA A 464 2.94 -30.93 -4.08
CA ALA A 464 4.06 -31.84 -4.01
C ALA A 464 4.76 -31.79 -2.62
N GLY A 465 4.95 -30.61 -2.08
CA GLY A 465 5.53 -30.41 -0.72
C GLY A 465 4.62 -30.91 0.39
N SER A 466 3.35 -30.52 0.39
CA SER A 466 2.39 -30.89 1.44
C SER A 466 2.15 -32.39 1.51
N LYS A 467 2.13 -33.08 0.35
CA LYS A 467 1.98 -34.53 0.23
C LYS A 467 3.28 -35.32 0.39
N ASN A 468 4.40 -34.64 0.73
CA ASN A 468 5.73 -35.24 0.93
C ASN A 468 6.24 -36.04 -0.29
N LEU A 469 5.86 -35.63 -1.52
CA LEU A 469 6.27 -36.30 -2.76
C LEU A 469 7.76 -36.03 -3.09
N LEU A 470 8.40 -35.08 -2.40
CA LEU A 470 9.81 -34.76 -2.55
C LEU A 470 10.73 -35.57 -1.61
N LYS A 471 10.24 -36.62 -0.96
CA LYS A 471 11.03 -37.40 0.02
C LYS A 471 12.37 -37.88 -0.55
N LYS A 472 12.43 -38.24 -1.84
CA LYS A 472 13.63 -38.71 -2.52
C LYS A 472 14.56 -37.59 -3.01
N VAL A 473 14.05 -36.35 -3.08
CA VAL A 473 14.80 -35.21 -3.60
C VAL A 473 15.70 -34.62 -2.50
N PRO A 474 17.03 -34.53 -2.70
CA PRO A 474 17.92 -33.84 -1.77
C PRO A 474 17.51 -32.37 -1.58
N VAL A 475 17.64 -31.82 -0.36
CA VAL A 475 17.20 -30.44 -0.03
C VAL A 475 17.82 -29.41 -0.98
N ASN A 476 19.11 -29.56 -1.31
CA ASN A 476 19.82 -28.65 -2.22
C ASN A 476 19.38 -28.77 -3.70
N LYS A 477 18.58 -29.77 -4.05
CA LYS A 477 18.06 -30.00 -5.39
C LYS A 477 16.57 -29.65 -5.53
N VAL A 478 15.91 -29.22 -4.48
CA VAL A 478 14.48 -28.91 -4.48
C VAL A 478 14.14 -27.82 -5.50
N LYS A 479 14.98 -26.79 -5.66
CA LYS A 479 14.77 -25.73 -6.66
C LYS A 479 14.92 -26.21 -8.11
N GLU A 480 15.82 -27.16 -8.35
CA GLU A 480 15.96 -27.79 -9.67
C GLU A 480 14.74 -28.66 -9.98
N PHE A 481 14.27 -29.43 -8.98
CA PHE A 481 13.04 -30.22 -9.10
C PHE A 481 11.83 -29.31 -9.37
N GLU A 482 11.66 -28.22 -8.63
CA GLU A 482 10.55 -27.27 -8.79
C GLU A 482 10.42 -26.80 -10.25
N ARG A 483 11.52 -26.35 -10.85
CA ARG A 483 11.54 -25.92 -12.26
C ARG A 483 11.16 -27.04 -13.22
N LYS A 484 11.83 -28.19 -13.10
CA LYS A 484 11.54 -29.35 -13.97
C LYS A 484 10.10 -29.83 -13.86
N TYR A 485 9.54 -29.80 -12.63
CA TYR A 485 8.18 -30.25 -12.38
C TYR A 485 7.14 -29.30 -12.99
N ILE A 486 7.32 -28.01 -12.83
CA ILE A 486 6.45 -26.99 -13.43
C ILE A 486 6.55 -27.04 -14.97
N ASP A 487 7.77 -27.08 -15.51
CA ASP A 487 7.99 -27.16 -16.96
C ASP A 487 7.35 -28.42 -17.55
N PHE A 488 7.48 -29.55 -16.88
CA PHE A 488 6.87 -30.83 -17.30
C PHE A 488 5.34 -30.75 -17.32
N LEU A 489 4.74 -30.19 -16.26
CA LEU A 489 3.28 -30.04 -16.17
C LEU A 489 2.75 -29.07 -17.24
N ASN A 490 3.41 -27.94 -17.44
CA ASN A 490 3.01 -26.94 -18.45
C ASN A 490 3.18 -27.46 -19.88
N ALA A 491 4.19 -28.32 -20.14
CA ALA A 491 4.40 -28.90 -21.46
C ALA A 491 3.46 -30.07 -21.77
N LYS A 492 3.26 -31.01 -20.84
CA LYS A 492 2.54 -32.27 -21.09
C LYS A 492 1.12 -32.31 -20.52
N HIS A 493 0.80 -31.49 -19.52
CA HIS A 493 -0.47 -31.54 -18.77
C HIS A 493 -1.18 -30.19 -18.72
N LYS A 494 -1.13 -29.42 -19.81
CA LYS A 494 -1.69 -28.08 -19.90
C LYS A 494 -3.15 -28.01 -19.45
N LYS A 495 -3.98 -28.99 -19.86
CA LYS A 495 -5.40 -29.07 -19.44
C LYS A 495 -5.55 -29.23 -17.93
N THR A 496 -4.63 -29.94 -17.28
CA THR A 496 -4.61 -30.08 -15.82
C THR A 496 -4.30 -28.75 -15.15
N MET A 497 -3.33 -27.99 -15.68
CA MET A 497 -2.98 -26.67 -15.17
C MET A 497 -4.14 -25.67 -15.34
N GLU A 498 -4.82 -25.67 -16.49
CA GLU A 498 -6.03 -24.87 -16.71
C GLU A 498 -7.17 -25.23 -15.74
N THR A 499 -7.33 -26.50 -15.39
CA THR A 499 -8.31 -26.95 -14.39
C THR A 499 -7.96 -26.41 -13.01
N ILE A 500 -6.69 -26.43 -12.62
CA ILE A 500 -6.21 -25.83 -11.35
C ILE A 500 -6.45 -24.33 -11.34
N LYS A 501 -6.13 -23.63 -12.43
CA LYS A 501 -6.37 -22.20 -12.60
C LYS A 501 -7.84 -21.84 -12.40
N SER A 502 -8.76 -22.68 -12.87
CA SER A 502 -10.21 -22.52 -12.61
C SER A 502 -10.63 -22.78 -11.16
N GLY A 503 -9.69 -23.05 -10.26
CA GLY A 503 -9.93 -23.31 -8.83
C GLY A 503 -10.33 -24.75 -8.49
N LYS A 504 -10.29 -25.69 -9.45
CA LYS A 504 -10.72 -27.09 -9.25
C LYS A 504 -9.52 -28.00 -9.00
N LEU A 505 -9.64 -28.85 -7.98
CA LEU A 505 -8.69 -29.90 -7.65
C LEU A 505 -9.45 -31.23 -7.60
N THR A 506 -9.61 -31.85 -8.78
CA THR A 506 -10.30 -33.15 -8.97
C THR A 506 -9.35 -34.32 -8.69
N GLU A 507 -9.89 -35.53 -8.55
CA GLU A 507 -9.08 -36.75 -8.36
C GLU A 507 -8.13 -36.99 -9.55
N ASP A 508 -8.59 -36.71 -10.78
CA ASP A 508 -7.75 -36.81 -11.98
C ASP A 508 -6.56 -35.84 -11.91
N VAL A 509 -6.80 -34.59 -11.51
CA VAL A 509 -5.73 -33.59 -11.31
C VAL A 509 -4.74 -34.09 -10.25
N ILE A 510 -5.22 -34.57 -9.11
CA ILE A 510 -4.39 -35.13 -8.04
C ILE A 510 -3.55 -36.29 -8.54
N SER A 511 -4.15 -37.20 -9.31
CA SER A 511 -3.44 -38.35 -9.90
C SER A 511 -2.34 -37.92 -10.84
N VAL A 512 -2.59 -36.93 -11.71
CA VAL A 512 -1.58 -36.40 -12.64
C VAL A 512 -0.44 -35.73 -11.87
N LEU A 513 -0.74 -34.85 -10.90
CA LEU A 513 0.27 -34.18 -10.09
C LEU A 513 1.15 -35.18 -9.33
N THR A 514 0.54 -36.22 -8.75
CA THR A 514 1.26 -37.26 -7.99
C THR A 514 2.19 -38.04 -8.91
N LYS A 515 1.68 -38.57 -10.05
CA LYS A 515 2.48 -39.36 -11.00
C LYS A 515 3.65 -38.54 -11.55
N ALA A 516 3.41 -37.29 -11.93
CA ALA A 516 4.46 -36.43 -12.45
C ALA A 516 5.55 -36.15 -11.39
N ALA A 517 5.14 -35.93 -10.11
CA ALA A 517 6.10 -35.75 -9.04
C ALA A 517 6.90 -37.03 -8.73
N ASP A 518 6.25 -38.20 -8.70
CA ASP A 518 6.91 -39.49 -8.47
C ASP A 518 7.90 -39.84 -9.60
N GLU A 519 7.51 -39.63 -10.86
CA GLU A 519 8.38 -39.85 -12.04
C GLU A 519 9.65 -38.99 -11.92
N LEU A 520 9.49 -37.70 -11.69
CA LEU A 520 10.62 -36.78 -11.61
C LEU A 520 11.45 -36.98 -10.34
N SER A 521 10.83 -37.22 -9.17
CA SER A 521 11.58 -37.44 -7.92
C SER A 521 12.40 -38.71 -7.93
N SER A 522 12.02 -39.71 -8.73
CA SER A 522 12.79 -40.95 -8.90
C SER A 522 14.09 -40.77 -9.67
N THR A 523 14.30 -39.63 -10.34
CA THR A 523 15.53 -39.30 -11.06
C THR A 523 16.63 -38.69 -10.16
N TYR A 524 16.33 -38.41 -8.91
CA TYR A 524 17.26 -37.86 -7.92
C TYR A 524 17.74 -38.91 -6.94
#